data_72459f8330c9cc415e5cfb7c6c27e5a3
#
_entry.id   72459f8330c9cc415e5cfb7c6c27e5a3
#
_cell.length_a   1.000
_cell.length_b   1.000
_cell.length_c   1.000
_cell.angle_alpha   90.00
_cell.angle_beta   90.00
_cell.angle_gamma   90.00
#
_symmetry.space_group_name_H-M   'P 1'
#
loop_
_entity.id
_entity.type
_entity.pdbx_description
1 polymer ?
#
loop_
_entity_poly.entity_id
_entity_poly.type
_entity_poly.pdbx_seq_one_letter_code
_entity_poly.pdbx_strand_id
1 'polypeptide(L)'
;MLKHILTCCILLSMALISCQQEKGHKHPYRSNSETALYHYQLGWQQIMDEGRYGTAEKSYRKTVYLDPDFLIGQSVYARLILDTGERVKIYNHVEAEKSRVVGDERKLLDVYQSLVYFTNLREQKDPEAPNALKAALRTAEKNLGYLVSKYPDEIYLKAEYIEILHANYGAAQALDSLEALTSGKQKQNPFLMGYAASMEAELGNFDKALEKAGALAKFFKGIRVPKPDAVYADIYFKKQELEKAFFHADNAYQLDHRNLDASRLREKIKAEIEQKKDSVLIRKSY
;
A
#
# COMPACT_ATOMS: atom_id res chain seq x y z
N MET A 1 -51.10 -16.32 -43.37
CA MET A 1 -50.65 -16.80 -42.07
C MET A 1 -49.12 -17.04 -41.98
N LEU A 2 -48.44 -17.41 -43.02
CA LEU A 2 -46.99 -17.75 -42.95
C LEU A 2 -46.06 -16.54 -42.79
N LYS A 3 -46.44 -15.32 -43.26
CA LYS A 3 -45.64 -14.08 -43.15
C LYS A 3 -45.55 -13.50 -41.73
N HIS A 4 -46.51 -13.71 -40.86
CA HIS A 4 -46.48 -13.20 -39.51
C HIS A 4 -45.69 -14.06 -38.51
N ILE A 5 -45.45 -15.34 -38.83
CA ILE A 5 -44.65 -16.27 -38.01
C ILE A 5 -43.16 -15.95 -38.18
N LEU A 6 -42.72 -15.56 -39.38
CA LEU A 6 -41.32 -15.28 -39.67
C LEU A 6 -40.87 -13.96 -39.01
N THR A 7 -41.75 -12.97 -38.89
CA THR A 7 -41.45 -11.67 -38.26
C THR A 7 -41.31 -11.79 -36.74
N CYS A 8 -42.09 -12.69 -36.11
CA CYS A 8 -42.04 -12.92 -34.66
C CYS A 8 -40.74 -13.65 -34.24
N CYS A 9 -40.24 -14.59 -35.09
CA CYS A 9 -38.97 -15.28 -34.78
C CYS A 9 -37.74 -14.39 -34.90
N ILE A 10 -37.73 -13.37 -35.77
CA ILE A 10 -36.60 -12.44 -35.92
C ILE A 10 -36.59 -11.45 -34.75
N LEU A 11 -37.71 -11.03 -34.20
CA LEU A 11 -37.78 -10.16 -33.01
C LEU A 11 -37.39 -10.89 -31.73
N LEU A 12 -37.66 -12.20 -31.63
CA LEU A 12 -37.27 -13.01 -30.46
C LEU A 12 -35.73 -13.30 -30.43
N SER A 13 -35.09 -13.37 -31.61
CA SER A 13 -33.65 -13.59 -31.69
C SER A 13 -32.81 -12.34 -31.33
N MET A 14 -33.38 -11.14 -31.50
CA MET A 14 -32.70 -9.89 -31.09
C MET A 14 -32.80 -9.62 -29.56
N ALA A 15 -33.79 -10.21 -28.88
CA ALA A 15 -33.93 -10.05 -27.43
C ALA A 15 -32.97 -10.95 -26.61
N LEU A 16 -32.31 -11.93 -27.22
CA LEU A 16 -31.38 -12.84 -26.54
C LEU A 16 -29.91 -12.38 -26.60
N ILE A 17 -29.61 -11.26 -27.29
CA ILE A 17 -28.24 -10.73 -27.40
C ILE A 17 -27.92 -9.71 -26.30
N SER A 18 -28.88 -9.31 -25.47
CA SER A 18 -28.72 -8.23 -24.50
C SER A 18 -28.55 -8.67 -23.04
N CYS A 19 -28.12 -9.89 -22.78
CA CYS A 19 -27.82 -10.31 -21.40
C CYS A 19 -26.52 -11.10 -21.31
N GLN A 20 -25.45 -10.61 -21.96
CA GLN A 20 -24.14 -10.83 -21.40
C GLN A 20 -24.03 -9.86 -20.23
N GLN A 21 -24.43 -10.33 -19.05
CA GLN A 21 -23.96 -9.75 -17.80
C GLN A 21 -22.43 -9.62 -17.94
N GLU A 22 -21.92 -8.38 -18.07
CA GLU A 22 -20.51 -8.12 -17.87
C GLU A 22 -20.16 -8.80 -16.54
N LYS A 23 -19.41 -9.89 -16.59
CA LYS A 23 -18.79 -10.44 -15.37
C LYS A 23 -17.99 -9.29 -14.83
N GLY A 24 -18.51 -8.64 -13.77
CA GLY A 24 -17.89 -7.48 -13.17
C GLY A 24 -16.42 -7.79 -12.94
N HIS A 25 -15.53 -6.94 -13.44
CA HIS A 25 -14.11 -7.14 -13.24
C HIS A 25 -13.84 -7.26 -11.75
N LYS A 26 -13.09 -8.29 -11.37
CA LYS A 26 -12.71 -8.55 -9.97
C LYS A 26 -11.81 -7.44 -9.41
N HIS A 27 -11.10 -6.73 -10.28
CA HIS A 27 -10.12 -5.71 -9.96
C HIS A 27 -10.36 -4.44 -10.79
N PRO A 28 -10.02 -3.23 -10.30
CA PRO A 28 -10.12 -1.99 -11.05
C PRO A 28 -9.00 -1.80 -12.09
N TYR A 29 -8.19 -2.80 -12.34
CA TYR A 29 -7.04 -2.78 -13.25
C TYR A 29 -6.98 -4.05 -14.11
N ARG A 30 -6.30 -3.95 -15.25
CA ARG A 30 -6.16 -5.05 -16.22
C ARG A 30 -4.72 -5.12 -16.70
N SER A 31 -4.27 -6.33 -16.97
CA SER A 31 -3.03 -6.62 -17.68
C SER A 31 -3.33 -7.58 -18.84
N ASN A 32 -2.62 -7.42 -19.94
CA ASN A 32 -2.68 -8.34 -21.08
C ASN A 32 -1.92 -9.65 -20.80
N SER A 33 -1.21 -9.73 -19.68
CA SER A 33 -0.43 -10.87 -19.23
C SER A 33 -0.87 -11.33 -17.85
N GLU A 34 -1.45 -12.52 -17.75
CA GLU A 34 -1.81 -13.12 -16.46
C GLU A 34 -0.57 -13.29 -15.56
N THR A 35 0.59 -13.60 -16.15
CA THR A 35 1.84 -13.72 -15.41
C THR A 35 2.30 -12.36 -14.88
N ALA A 36 2.13 -11.27 -15.62
CA ALA A 36 2.39 -9.94 -15.12
C ALA A 36 1.46 -9.58 -13.94
N LEU A 37 0.18 -9.90 -14.08
CA LEU A 37 -0.81 -9.69 -13.02
C LEU A 37 -0.47 -10.48 -11.75
N TYR A 38 -0.04 -11.74 -11.90
CA TYR A 38 0.45 -12.55 -10.78
C TYR A 38 1.63 -11.87 -10.06
N HIS A 39 2.64 -11.40 -10.79
CA HIS A 39 3.79 -10.71 -10.20
C HIS A 39 3.41 -9.38 -9.56
N TYR A 40 2.46 -8.67 -10.12
CA TYR A 40 1.89 -7.45 -9.53
C TYR A 40 1.24 -7.73 -8.17
N GLN A 41 0.38 -8.73 -8.09
CA GLN A 41 -0.28 -9.14 -6.84
C GLN A 41 0.72 -9.69 -5.81
N LEU A 42 1.70 -10.47 -6.25
CA LEU A 42 2.79 -10.96 -5.41
C LEU A 42 3.62 -9.81 -4.83
N GLY A 43 3.88 -8.76 -5.61
CA GLY A 43 4.56 -7.56 -5.12
C GLY A 43 3.80 -6.88 -3.98
N TRP A 44 2.48 -6.78 -4.08
CA TRP A 44 1.63 -6.26 -3.00
C TRP A 44 1.70 -7.11 -1.74
N GLN A 45 1.60 -8.42 -1.84
CA GLN A 45 1.76 -9.32 -0.70
C GLN A 45 3.14 -9.13 -0.05
N GLN A 46 4.20 -9.12 -0.85
CA GLN A 46 5.57 -9.01 -0.35
C GLN A 46 5.83 -7.70 0.39
N ILE A 47 5.36 -6.57 -0.12
CA ILE A 47 5.58 -5.27 0.53
C ILE A 47 4.63 -5.04 1.71
N MET A 48 3.34 -5.29 1.54
CA MET A 48 2.33 -4.96 2.55
C MET A 48 2.31 -5.99 3.69
N ASP A 49 2.18 -7.28 3.35
CA ASP A 49 2.01 -8.32 4.36
C ASP A 49 3.33 -8.76 4.99
N GLU A 50 4.39 -8.86 4.17
CA GLU A 50 5.66 -9.44 4.62
C GLU A 50 6.71 -8.38 5.00
N GLY A 51 6.58 -7.15 4.50
CA GLY A 51 7.57 -6.09 4.67
C GLY A 51 8.84 -6.28 3.83
N ARG A 52 8.78 -7.10 2.76
CA ARG A 52 9.89 -7.44 1.86
C ARG A 52 9.95 -6.50 0.67
N TYR A 53 10.51 -5.31 0.87
CA TYR A 53 10.60 -4.27 -0.16
C TYR A 53 11.51 -4.66 -1.33
N GLY A 54 12.67 -5.27 -1.04
CA GLY A 54 13.61 -5.69 -2.08
C GLY A 54 13.06 -6.81 -2.97
N THR A 55 12.27 -7.72 -2.41
CA THR A 55 11.59 -8.78 -3.18
C THR A 55 10.40 -8.23 -3.97
N ALA A 56 9.62 -7.33 -3.37
CA ALA A 56 8.51 -6.65 -4.04
C ALA A 56 8.98 -5.85 -5.25
N GLU A 57 10.09 -5.13 -5.14
CA GLU A 57 10.69 -4.40 -6.28
C GLU A 57 11.00 -5.35 -7.45
N LYS A 58 11.57 -6.53 -7.17
CA LYS A 58 11.83 -7.54 -8.21
C LYS A 58 10.55 -8.04 -8.87
N SER A 59 9.49 -8.24 -8.08
CA SER A 59 8.18 -8.65 -8.59
C SER A 59 7.56 -7.57 -9.47
N TYR A 60 7.58 -6.30 -9.06
CA TYR A 60 7.07 -5.20 -9.88
C TYR A 60 7.93 -4.95 -11.14
N ARG A 61 9.25 -5.07 -11.05
CA ARG A 61 10.14 -5.03 -12.22
C ARG A 61 9.78 -6.14 -13.21
N LYS A 62 9.47 -7.35 -12.73
CA LYS A 62 9.02 -8.46 -13.56
C LYS A 62 7.66 -8.19 -14.17
N THR A 63 6.74 -7.55 -13.44
CA THR A 63 5.44 -7.09 -13.97
C THR A 63 5.63 -6.19 -15.19
N VAL A 64 6.44 -5.14 -15.06
CA VAL A 64 6.71 -4.17 -16.14
C VAL A 64 7.41 -4.83 -17.33
N TYR A 65 8.30 -5.77 -17.09
CA TYR A 65 8.97 -6.53 -18.16
C TYR A 65 8.00 -7.42 -18.95
N LEU A 66 7.04 -8.06 -18.27
CA LEU A 66 6.07 -8.98 -18.88
C LEU A 66 4.90 -8.29 -19.57
N ASP A 67 4.54 -7.10 -19.09
CA ASP A 67 3.50 -6.25 -19.70
C ASP A 67 3.89 -4.78 -19.61
N PRO A 68 4.64 -4.29 -20.59
CA PRO A 68 5.06 -2.88 -20.65
C PRO A 68 3.89 -1.89 -20.84
N ASP A 69 2.73 -2.35 -21.26
CA ASP A 69 1.51 -1.52 -21.43
C ASP A 69 0.67 -1.43 -20.15
N PHE A 70 1.00 -2.21 -19.11
CA PHE A 70 0.31 -2.19 -17.83
C PHE A 70 0.72 -0.95 -17.00
N LEU A 71 0.10 0.21 -17.26
CA LEU A 71 0.47 1.49 -16.66
C LEU A 71 0.32 1.53 -15.14
N ILE A 72 -0.67 0.79 -14.58
CA ILE A 72 -0.81 0.62 -13.12
C ILE A 72 0.42 -0.07 -12.55
N GLY A 73 0.88 -1.17 -13.16
CA GLY A 73 2.09 -1.88 -12.74
C GLY A 73 3.34 -1.00 -12.80
N GLN A 74 3.49 -0.20 -13.85
CA GLN A 74 4.58 0.76 -13.97
C GLN A 74 4.55 1.81 -12.85
N SER A 75 3.37 2.35 -12.54
CA SER A 75 3.21 3.38 -11.51
C SER A 75 3.52 2.84 -10.12
N VAL A 76 3.09 1.61 -9.79
CA VAL A 76 3.43 0.98 -8.51
C VAL A 76 4.93 0.68 -8.43
N TYR A 77 5.55 0.20 -9.52
CA TYR A 77 6.99 0.02 -9.59
C TYR A 77 7.73 1.34 -9.34
N ALA A 78 7.31 2.44 -9.98
CA ALA A 78 7.89 3.77 -9.78
C ALA A 78 7.80 4.27 -8.34
N ARG A 79 6.77 3.88 -7.57
CA ARG A 79 6.65 4.24 -6.14
C ARG A 79 7.74 3.60 -5.27
N LEU A 80 8.30 2.47 -5.71
CA LEU A 80 9.21 1.66 -4.88
C LEU A 80 10.68 1.81 -5.23
N ILE A 81 11.01 2.10 -6.50
CA ILE A 81 12.40 2.21 -6.94
C ILE A 81 13.12 3.42 -6.32
N LEU A 82 14.40 3.22 -5.99
CA LEU A 82 15.25 4.29 -5.43
C LEU A 82 15.92 5.14 -6.51
N ASP A 83 16.12 4.58 -7.72
CA ASP A 83 16.72 5.32 -8.83
C ASP A 83 15.77 6.43 -9.30
N THR A 84 16.14 7.68 -9.00
CA THR A 84 15.34 8.85 -9.35
C THR A 84 15.22 9.03 -10.87
N GLY A 85 16.27 8.71 -11.63
CA GLY A 85 16.25 8.83 -13.08
C GLY A 85 15.29 7.84 -13.73
N GLU A 86 15.32 6.57 -13.29
CA GLU A 86 14.38 5.54 -13.75
C GLU A 86 12.94 5.91 -13.36
N ARG A 87 12.71 6.36 -12.11
CA ARG A 87 11.37 6.77 -11.65
C ARG A 87 10.80 7.92 -12.45
N VAL A 88 11.57 8.96 -12.74
CA VAL A 88 11.13 10.11 -13.55
C VAL A 88 10.81 9.69 -14.99
N LYS A 89 11.60 8.80 -15.59
CA LYS A 89 11.32 8.25 -16.93
C LYS A 89 10.00 7.50 -16.96
N ILE A 90 9.75 6.62 -15.97
CA ILE A 90 8.49 5.87 -15.88
C ILE A 90 7.32 6.84 -15.66
N TYR A 91 7.46 7.80 -14.75
CA TYR A 91 6.44 8.81 -14.50
C TYR A 91 6.04 9.54 -15.78
N ASN A 92 7.01 10.07 -16.53
CA ASN A 92 6.76 10.81 -17.77
C ASN A 92 6.12 9.93 -18.84
N HIS A 93 6.56 8.68 -18.97
CA HIS A 93 5.96 7.71 -19.90
C HIS A 93 4.48 7.46 -19.55
N VAL A 94 4.19 7.16 -18.28
CA VAL A 94 2.81 6.92 -17.84
C VAL A 94 1.93 8.17 -18.01
N GLU A 95 2.44 9.37 -17.72
CA GLU A 95 1.71 10.63 -17.96
C GLU A 95 1.35 10.84 -19.42
N ALA A 96 2.26 10.51 -20.34
CA ALA A 96 2.02 10.61 -21.78
C ALA A 96 0.94 9.62 -22.26
N GLU A 97 0.91 8.42 -21.70
CA GLU A 97 0.05 7.31 -22.13
C GLU A 97 -1.26 7.20 -21.32
N LYS A 98 -1.41 7.94 -20.23
CA LYS A 98 -2.53 7.80 -19.31
C LYS A 98 -3.93 8.05 -19.91
N SER A 99 -4.01 8.74 -21.06
CA SER A 99 -5.26 8.94 -21.79
C SER A 99 -5.85 7.64 -22.36
N ARG A 100 -5.02 6.58 -22.51
CA ARG A 100 -5.44 5.25 -22.94
C ARG A 100 -6.24 4.51 -21.88
N VAL A 101 -6.13 4.92 -20.61
CA VAL A 101 -6.78 4.30 -19.47
C VAL A 101 -8.01 5.12 -19.06
N VAL A 102 -9.15 4.45 -18.87
CA VAL A 102 -10.43 5.09 -18.57
C VAL A 102 -11.12 4.42 -17.36
N GLY A 103 -12.17 5.05 -16.85
CA GLY A 103 -13.02 4.47 -15.81
C GLY A 103 -12.31 4.29 -14.47
N ASP A 104 -12.45 3.13 -13.87
CA ASP A 104 -11.92 2.82 -12.54
C ASP A 104 -10.40 2.66 -12.54
N GLU A 105 -9.87 2.07 -13.60
CA GLU A 105 -8.42 1.94 -13.79
C GLU A 105 -7.76 3.32 -13.86
N ARG A 106 -8.39 4.29 -14.54
CA ARG A 106 -7.90 5.67 -14.58
C ARG A 106 -7.91 6.32 -13.20
N LYS A 107 -8.95 6.10 -12.38
CA LYS A 107 -9.00 6.63 -11.02
C LYS A 107 -7.84 6.10 -10.16
N LEU A 108 -7.53 4.80 -10.29
CA LEU A 108 -6.41 4.19 -9.58
C LEU A 108 -5.07 4.72 -10.09
N LEU A 109 -4.92 4.85 -11.41
CA LEU A 109 -3.72 5.42 -12.03
C LEU A 109 -3.46 6.85 -11.55
N ASP A 110 -4.50 7.69 -11.48
CA ASP A 110 -4.38 9.07 -10.99
C ASP A 110 -3.90 9.12 -9.52
N VAL A 111 -4.30 8.15 -8.67
CA VAL A 111 -3.77 8.03 -7.30
C VAL A 111 -2.27 7.76 -7.34
N TYR A 112 -1.85 6.71 -8.04
CA TYR A 112 -0.45 6.29 -8.04
C TYR A 112 0.46 7.33 -8.70
N GLN A 113 0.03 7.94 -9.79
CA GLN A 113 0.80 9.00 -10.46
C GLN A 113 0.96 10.23 -9.58
N SER A 114 -0.08 10.64 -8.86
CA SER A 114 0.03 11.78 -7.94
C SER A 114 1.02 11.53 -6.80
N LEU A 115 1.10 10.30 -6.29
CA LEU A 115 2.07 9.90 -5.26
C LEU A 115 3.51 9.82 -5.81
N VAL A 116 3.69 9.34 -7.05
CA VAL A 116 5.00 9.36 -7.72
C VAL A 116 5.46 10.79 -7.98
N TYR A 117 4.56 11.66 -8.43
CA TYR A 117 4.84 13.09 -8.63
C TYR A 117 5.32 13.75 -7.34
N PHE A 118 4.57 13.59 -6.25
CA PHE A 118 5.00 14.06 -4.94
C PHE A 118 6.40 13.54 -4.55
N THR A 119 6.66 12.24 -4.76
CA THR A 119 7.96 11.64 -4.43
C THR A 119 9.09 12.27 -5.23
N ASN A 120 8.88 12.53 -6.52
CA ASN A 120 9.85 13.20 -7.38
C ASN A 120 10.18 14.61 -6.86
N LEU A 121 9.15 15.42 -6.56
CA LEU A 121 9.35 16.77 -6.04
C LEU A 121 10.05 16.77 -4.68
N ARG A 122 9.67 15.87 -3.78
CA ARG A 122 10.27 15.76 -2.44
C ARG A 122 11.78 15.45 -2.52
N GLU A 123 12.18 14.53 -3.41
CA GLU A 123 13.59 14.16 -3.56
C GLU A 123 14.41 15.24 -4.25
N GLN A 124 13.79 16.02 -5.12
CA GLN A 124 14.39 17.21 -5.72
C GLN A 124 14.41 18.42 -4.76
N LYS A 125 13.83 18.27 -3.56
CA LYS A 125 13.64 19.36 -2.59
C LYS A 125 12.88 20.56 -3.17
N ASP A 126 11.95 20.27 -4.08
CA ASP A 126 11.12 21.27 -4.73
C ASP A 126 10.15 21.89 -3.71
N PRO A 127 10.01 23.22 -3.65
CA PRO A 127 9.12 23.91 -2.71
C PRO A 127 7.63 23.56 -2.91
N GLU A 128 7.24 23.04 -4.07
CA GLU A 128 5.88 22.57 -4.35
C GLU A 128 5.57 21.18 -3.77
N ALA A 129 6.54 20.46 -3.23
CA ALA A 129 6.32 19.12 -2.68
C ALA A 129 5.19 19.05 -1.62
N PRO A 130 5.06 20.01 -0.66
CA PRO A 130 3.94 20.00 0.30
C PRO A 130 2.56 20.15 -0.37
N ASN A 131 2.44 21.00 -1.40
CA ASN A 131 1.20 21.20 -2.15
C ASN A 131 0.85 19.95 -2.97
N ALA A 132 1.85 19.32 -3.58
CA ALA A 132 1.69 18.06 -4.31
C ALA A 132 1.23 16.92 -3.39
N LEU A 133 1.78 16.81 -2.17
CA LEU A 133 1.32 15.83 -1.17
C LEU A 133 -0.14 16.05 -0.83
N LYS A 134 -0.52 17.28 -0.51
CA LYS A 134 -1.92 17.62 -0.16
C LYS A 134 -2.88 17.30 -1.32
N ALA A 135 -2.47 17.55 -2.56
CA ALA A 135 -3.25 17.19 -3.75
C ALA A 135 -3.34 15.67 -3.94
N ALA A 136 -2.23 14.95 -3.76
CA ALA A 136 -2.18 13.49 -3.85
C ALA A 136 -3.09 12.82 -2.81
N LEU A 137 -3.04 13.27 -1.55
CA LEU A 137 -3.90 12.74 -0.48
C LEU A 137 -5.39 12.95 -0.78
N ARG A 138 -5.79 14.15 -1.29
CA ARG A 138 -7.18 14.40 -1.70
C ARG A 138 -7.62 13.50 -2.86
N THR A 139 -6.75 13.32 -3.87
CA THR A 139 -7.03 12.44 -5.02
C THR A 139 -7.16 11.00 -4.55
N ALA A 140 -6.26 10.56 -3.67
CA ALA A 140 -6.27 9.20 -3.12
C ALA A 140 -7.52 8.95 -2.27
N GLU A 141 -7.88 9.85 -1.36
CA GLU A 141 -9.09 9.71 -0.53
C GLU A 141 -10.34 9.57 -1.39
N LYS A 142 -10.54 10.47 -2.38
CA LYS A 142 -11.69 10.45 -3.26
C LYS A 142 -11.75 9.16 -4.09
N ASN A 143 -10.66 8.82 -4.76
CA ASN A 143 -10.65 7.74 -5.74
C ASN A 143 -10.59 6.36 -5.08
N LEU A 144 -9.78 6.17 -4.03
CA LEU A 144 -9.75 4.92 -3.28
C LEU A 144 -11.06 4.70 -2.52
N GLY A 145 -11.66 5.74 -1.93
CA GLY A 145 -12.96 5.63 -1.28
C GLY A 145 -14.04 5.10 -2.21
N TYR A 146 -14.09 5.58 -3.46
CA TYR A 146 -14.96 5.04 -4.50
C TYR A 146 -14.59 3.59 -4.84
N LEU A 147 -13.31 3.30 -5.07
CA LEU A 147 -12.86 1.97 -5.51
C LEU A 147 -13.09 0.90 -4.44
N VAL A 148 -12.84 1.15 -3.16
CA VAL A 148 -13.07 0.17 -2.10
C VAL A 148 -14.54 -0.16 -1.89
N SER A 149 -15.45 0.77 -2.19
CA SER A 149 -16.89 0.50 -2.17
C SER A 149 -17.33 -0.39 -3.32
N LYS A 150 -16.71 -0.24 -4.48
CA LYS A 150 -17.03 -1.01 -5.70
C LYS A 150 -16.32 -2.37 -5.76
N TYR A 151 -15.13 -2.46 -5.18
CA TYR A 151 -14.30 -3.67 -5.14
C TYR A 151 -14.03 -4.09 -3.68
N PRO A 152 -15.06 -4.53 -2.95
CA PRO A 152 -14.96 -4.78 -1.50
C PRO A 152 -14.04 -5.96 -1.13
N ASP A 153 -13.68 -6.80 -2.08
CA ASP A 153 -12.76 -7.92 -1.87
C ASP A 153 -11.30 -7.55 -2.08
N GLU A 154 -11.01 -6.36 -2.65
CA GLU A 154 -9.64 -5.87 -2.90
C GLU A 154 -8.98 -5.37 -1.61
N ILE A 155 -8.28 -6.29 -0.94
CA ILE A 155 -7.71 -6.03 0.39
C ILE A 155 -6.63 -4.93 0.38
N TYR A 156 -5.78 -4.87 -0.65
CA TYR A 156 -4.70 -3.88 -0.71
C TYR A 156 -5.21 -2.48 -1.06
N LEU A 157 -6.30 -2.35 -1.82
CA LEU A 157 -6.96 -1.05 -1.99
C LEU A 157 -7.55 -0.53 -0.68
N LYS A 158 -8.15 -1.42 0.13
CA LYS A 158 -8.61 -1.04 1.47
C LYS A 158 -7.46 -0.64 2.38
N ALA A 159 -6.38 -1.40 2.35
CA ALA A 159 -5.17 -1.10 3.11
C ALA A 159 -4.63 0.29 2.76
N GLU A 160 -4.44 0.60 1.48
CA GLU A 160 -4.01 1.92 1.02
C GLU A 160 -5.01 3.02 1.40
N TYR A 161 -6.32 2.76 1.29
CA TYR A 161 -7.33 3.74 1.68
C TYR A 161 -7.27 4.07 3.18
N ILE A 162 -7.09 3.05 4.03
CA ILE A 162 -6.91 3.23 5.48
C ILE A 162 -5.64 4.04 5.80
N GLU A 163 -4.53 3.81 5.07
CA GLU A 163 -3.32 4.64 5.20
C GLU A 163 -3.58 6.11 4.84
N ILE A 164 -4.37 6.37 3.79
CA ILE A 164 -4.75 7.74 3.41
C ILE A 164 -5.64 8.39 4.46
N LEU A 165 -6.60 7.65 5.01
CA LEU A 165 -7.45 8.16 6.11
C LEU A 165 -6.62 8.45 7.37
N HIS A 166 -5.64 7.60 7.67
CA HIS A 166 -4.70 7.83 8.77
C HIS A 166 -3.88 9.11 8.55
N ALA A 167 -3.35 9.31 7.36
CA ALA A 167 -2.59 10.52 7.01
C ALA A 167 -3.43 11.80 7.10
N ASN A 168 -4.73 11.73 6.77
CA ASN A 168 -5.63 12.89 6.76
C ASN A 168 -6.26 13.18 8.11
N TYR A 169 -6.57 12.15 8.92
CA TYR A 169 -7.46 12.26 10.07
C TYR A 169 -6.91 11.64 11.36
N GLY A 170 -5.75 10.98 11.29
CA GLY A 170 -5.09 10.34 12.45
C GLY A 170 -5.58 8.93 12.77
N ALA A 171 -4.92 8.33 13.77
CA ALA A 171 -5.04 6.92 14.10
C ALA A 171 -6.45 6.49 14.55
N ALA A 172 -7.16 7.32 15.32
CA ALA A 172 -8.48 6.98 15.83
C ALA A 172 -9.48 6.77 14.69
N GLN A 173 -9.59 7.75 13.79
CA GLN A 173 -10.52 7.66 12.66
C GLN A 173 -10.12 6.56 11.65
N ALA A 174 -8.83 6.32 11.46
CA ALA A 174 -8.35 5.25 10.61
C ALA A 174 -8.68 3.86 11.19
N LEU A 175 -8.59 3.66 12.51
CA LEU A 175 -9.03 2.42 13.18
C LEU A 175 -10.52 2.18 13.03
N ASP A 176 -11.35 3.20 13.25
CA ASP A 176 -12.81 3.11 13.05
C ASP A 176 -13.13 2.74 11.60
N SER A 177 -12.41 3.33 10.64
CA SER A 177 -12.57 3.02 9.22
C SER A 177 -12.12 1.59 8.89
N LEU A 178 -11.02 1.12 9.48
CA LEU A 178 -10.57 -0.27 9.34
C LEU A 178 -11.66 -1.23 9.82
N GLU A 179 -12.23 -0.99 11.01
CA GLU A 179 -13.30 -1.82 11.56
C GLU A 179 -14.55 -1.84 10.68
N ALA A 180 -14.93 -0.69 10.12
CA ALA A 180 -16.12 -0.56 9.28
C ALA A 180 -15.96 -1.15 7.87
N LEU A 181 -14.78 -1.01 7.26
CA LEU A 181 -14.52 -1.39 5.87
C LEU A 181 -14.10 -2.85 5.69
N THR A 182 -13.68 -3.54 6.75
CA THR A 182 -13.12 -4.89 6.64
C THR A 182 -14.00 -5.95 7.27
N SER A 183 -14.16 -7.08 6.57
CA SER A 183 -14.81 -8.28 7.13
C SER A 183 -13.90 -8.96 8.18
N GLY A 184 -14.49 -9.85 8.99
CA GLY A 184 -13.72 -10.62 9.98
C GLY A 184 -12.54 -11.39 9.38
N LYS A 185 -12.68 -11.91 8.15
CA LYS A 185 -11.59 -12.58 7.42
C LYS A 185 -10.52 -11.58 6.97
N GLN A 186 -10.91 -10.42 6.47
CA GLN A 186 -9.99 -9.40 6.01
C GLN A 186 -9.18 -8.78 7.15
N LYS A 187 -9.73 -8.69 8.36
CA LYS A 187 -9.02 -8.24 9.57
C LYS A 187 -7.85 -9.16 9.96
N GLN A 188 -7.80 -10.38 9.44
CA GLN A 188 -6.68 -11.31 9.62
C GLN A 188 -5.58 -11.14 8.57
N ASN A 189 -5.71 -10.17 7.65
CA ASN A 189 -4.63 -9.85 6.72
C ASN A 189 -3.43 -9.27 7.50
N PRO A 190 -2.19 -9.75 7.27
CA PRO A 190 -1.03 -9.36 8.04
C PRO A 190 -0.74 -7.86 8.04
N PHE A 191 -0.94 -7.18 6.91
CA PHE A 191 -0.79 -5.72 6.85
C PHE A 191 -1.76 -5.03 7.80
N LEU A 192 -3.06 -5.34 7.70
CA LEU A 192 -4.09 -4.70 8.51
C LEU A 192 -3.92 -4.99 10.00
N MET A 193 -3.49 -6.22 10.37
CA MET A 193 -3.17 -6.57 11.76
C MET A 193 -2.02 -5.70 12.29
N GLY A 194 -0.92 -5.60 11.53
CA GLY A 194 0.24 -4.81 11.90
C GLY A 194 -0.07 -3.32 11.94
N TYR A 195 -0.83 -2.81 10.97
CA TYR A 195 -1.20 -1.41 10.89
C TYR A 195 -2.13 -0.99 12.03
N ALA A 196 -3.11 -1.85 12.37
CA ALA A 196 -3.96 -1.64 13.56
C ALA A 196 -3.14 -1.61 14.85
N ALA A 197 -2.13 -2.49 14.99
CA ALA A 197 -1.22 -2.48 16.13
C ALA A 197 -0.44 -1.14 16.24
N SER A 198 0.08 -0.64 15.13
CA SER A 198 0.80 0.65 15.07
C SER A 198 -0.10 1.84 15.42
N MET A 199 -1.35 1.84 14.95
CA MET A 199 -2.34 2.87 15.28
C MET A 199 -2.76 2.83 16.76
N GLU A 200 -2.97 1.64 17.35
CA GLU A 200 -3.22 1.50 18.80
C GLU A 200 -2.05 2.06 19.63
N ALA A 201 -0.81 1.79 19.22
CA ALA A 201 0.37 2.32 19.89
C ALA A 201 0.47 3.85 19.77
N GLU A 202 0.05 4.43 18.64
CA GLU A 202 -0.02 5.88 18.45
C GLU A 202 -1.03 6.55 19.39
N LEU A 203 -2.12 5.84 19.70
CA LEU A 203 -3.13 6.28 20.67
C LEU A 203 -2.73 6.01 22.15
N GLY A 204 -1.55 5.42 22.38
CA GLY A 204 -1.08 5.05 23.74
C GLY A 204 -1.68 3.75 24.27
N ASN A 205 -2.45 3.00 23.49
CA ASN A 205 -3.07 1.73 23.86
C ASN A 205 -2.07 0.56 23.74
N PHE A 206 -0.94 0.64 24.44
CA PHE A 206 0.20 -0.27 24.24
C PHE A 206 -0.13 -1.75 24.47
N ASP A 207 -0.99 -2.09 25.43
CA ASP A 207 -1.37 -3.48 25.69
C ASP A 207 -2.11 -4.08 24.49
N LYS A 208 -3.07 -3.35 23.92
CA LYS A 208 -3.79 -3.76 22.70
C LYS A 208 -2.85 -3.83 21.49
N ALA A 209 -1.93 -2.88 21.37
CA ALA A 209 -0.94 -2.87 20.31
C ALA A 209 -0.05 -4.12 20.35
N LEU A 210 0.45 -4.49 21.53
CA LEU A 210 1.28 -5.68 21.74
C LEU A 210 0.49 -6.98 21.54
N GLU A 211 -0.78 -7.03 21.93
CA GLU A 211 -1.67 -8.17 21.65
C GLU A 211 -1.82 -8.40 20.13
N LYS A 212 -2.13 -7.33 19.37
CA LYS A 212 -2.25 -7.38 17.90
C LYS A 212 -0.92 -7.77 17.23
N ALA A 213 0.21 -7.21 17.70
CA ALA A 213 1.55 -7.57 17.21
C ALA A 213 1.89 -9.03 17.51
N GLY A 214 1.49 -9.56 18.67
CA GLY A 214 1.64 -10.97 19.02
C GLY A 214 0.82 -11.90 18.12
N ALA A 215 -0.39 -11.50 17.74
CA ALA A 215 -1.21 -12.23 16.78
C ALA A 215 -0.56 -12.24 15.39
N LEU A 216 0.00 -11.11 14.93
CA LEU A 216 0.77 -11.01 13.67
C LEU A 216 2.01 -11.91 13.71
N ALA A 217 2.78 -11.89 14.79
CA ALA A 217 3.96 -12.77 14.94
C ALA A 217 3.58 -14.25 14.93
N LYS A 218 2.44 -14.60 15.54
CA LYS A 218 1.89 -15.97 15.51
C LYS A 218 1.47 -16.38 14.09
N PHE A 219 0.91 -15.47 13.30
CA PHE A 219 0.57 -15.72 11.89
C PHE A 219 1.81 -16.14 11.08
N PHE A 220 2.95 -15.49 11.31
CA PHE A 220 4.21 -15.80 10.64
C PHE A 220 5.08 -16.84 11.36
N LYS A 221 4.52 -17.62 12.31
CA LYS A 221 5.30 -18.62 13.02
C LYS A 221 6.02 -19.58 12.08
N GLY A 222 7.34 -19.62 12.18
CA GLY A 222 8.20 -20.45 11.30
C GLY A 222 8.58 -19.81 9.97
N ILE A 223 8.06 -18.62 9.67
CA ILE A 223 8.36 -17.85 8.45
C ILE A 223 9.12 -16.57 8.84
N ARG A 224 10.33 -16.40 8.33
CA ARG A 224 11.14 -15.22 8.63
C ARG A 224 10.83 -14.10 7.64
N VAL A 225 10.10 -13.08 8.10
CA VAL A 225 9.75 -11.87 7.35
C VAL A 225 9.96 -10.63 8.22
N PRO A 226 10.27 -9.44 7.64
CA PRO A 226 10.51 -8.22 8.41
C PRO A 226 9.30 -7.70 9.18
N LYS A 227 8.08 -7.94 8.70
CA LYS A 227 6.85 -7.26 9.15
C LYS A 227 6.59 -7.34 10.65
N PRO A 228 6.65 -8.50 11.33
CA PRO A 228 6.39 -8.56 12.78
C PRO A 228 7.39 -7.72 13.58
N ASP A 229 8.68 -7.82 13.24
CA ASP A 229 9.72 -7.05 13.91
C ASP A 229 9.59 -5.55 13.65
N ALA A 230 9.24 -5.13 12.44
CA ALA A 230 8.99 -3.72 12.13
C ALA A 230 7.82 -3.14 12.96
N VAL A 231 6.75 -3.93 13.18
CA VAL A 231 5.61 -3.53 14.01
C VAL A 231 6.00 -3.44 15.49
N TYR A 232 6.72 -4.42 16.04
CA TYR A 232 7.24 -4.34 17.42
C TYR A 232 8.17 -3.15 17.61
N ALA A 233 9.05 -2.88 16.65
CA ALA A 233 9.93 -1.72 16.70
C ALA A 233 9.17 -0.40 16.83
N ASP A 234 8.11 -0.22 16.04
CA ASP A 234 7.26 0.96 16.07
C ASP A 234 6.54 1.11 17.41
N ILE A 235 5.95 0.02 17.94
CA ILE A 235 5.27 0.00 19.25
C ILE A 235 6.23 0.36 20.38
N TYR A 236 7.39 -0.30 20.47
CA TYR A 236 8.36 -0.03 21.54
C TYR A 236 8.97 1.35 21.40
N PHE A 237 9.16 1.86 20.20
CA PHE A 237 9.61 3.23 19.99
C PHE A 237 8.60 4.25 20.54
N LYS A 238 7.32 4.11 20.21
CA LYS A 238 6.25 4.96 20.73
C LYS A 238 6.10 4.85 22.25
N LYS A 239 6.37 3.67 22.79
CA LYS A 239 6.40 3.41 24.26
C LYS A 239 7.66 3.93 24.93
N GLN A 240 8.65 4.47 24.17
CA GLN A 240 9.94 4.95 24.67
C GLN A 240 10.84 3.84 25.27
N GLU A 241 10.61 2.59 24.93
CA GLU A 241 11.47 1.44 25.28
C GLU A 241 12.53 1.25 24.15
N LEU A 242 13.49 2.19 24.10
CA LEU A 242 14.37 2.36 22.93
C LEU A 242 15.25 1.15 22.62
N GLU A 243 15.75 0.43 23.63
CA GLU A 243 16.58 -0.75 23.45
C GLU A 243 15.81 -1.89 22.78
N LYS A 244 14.56 -2.13 23.21
CA LYS A 244 13.67 -3.12 22.56
C LYS A 244 13.29 -2.66 21.16
N ALA A 245 12.98 -1.39 21.00
CA ALA A 245 12.67 -0.81 19.67
C ALA A 245 13.85 -1.02 18.71
N PHE A 246 15.09 -0.75 19.14
CA PHE A 246 16.28 -0.95 18.34
C PHE A 246 16.50 -2.42 17.97
N PHE A 247 16.35 -3.32 18.94
CA PHE A 247 16.50 -4.77 18.69
C PHE A 247 15.57 -5.25 17.58
N HIS A 248 14.30 -4.87 17.64
CA HIS A 248 13.32 -5.26 16.61
C HIS A 248 13.54 -4.52 15.28
N ALA A 249 13.89 -3.23 15.30
CA ALA A 249 14.19 -2.49 14.08
C ALA A 249 15.41 -3.07 13.34
N ASP A 250 16.43 -3.48 14.09
CA ASP A 250 17.62 -4.12 13.51
C ASP A 250 17.29 -5.50 12.94
N ASN A 251 16.51 -6.32 13.63
CA ASN A 251 16.04 -7.61 13.10
C ASN A 251 15.28 -7.45 11.78
N ALA A 252 14.33 -6.51 11.70
CA ALA A 252 13.60 -6.23 10.47
C ALA A 252 14.54 -5.76 9.34
N TYR A 253 15.49 -4.89 9.65
CA TYR A 253 16.49 -4.41 8.71
C TYR A 253 17.40 -5.53 8.18
N GLN A 254 17.85 -6.45 9.05
CA GLN A 254 18.67 -7.59 8.64
C GLN A 254 17.93 -8.56 7.70
N LEU A 255 16.60 -8.64 7.82
CA LEU A 255 15.77 -9.48 6.94
C LEU A 255 15.52 -8.84 5.57
N ASP A 256 15.48 -7.50 5.49
CA ASP A 256 15.41 -6.76 4.23
C ASP A 256 15.99 -5.34 4.38
N HIS A 257 17.22 -5.17 3.93
CA HIS A 257 17.90 -3.86 3.92
C HIS A 257 17.20 -2.79 3.06
N ARG A 258 16.30 -3.19 2.18
CA ARG A 258 15.47 -2.31 1.35
C ARG A 258 14.17 -1.89 2.07
N ASN A 259 13.87 -2.45 3.24
CA ASN A 259 12.72 -2.00 4.03
C ASN A 259 12.99 -0.60 4.59
N LEU A 260 12.47 0.41 3.88
CA LEU A 260 12.70 1.82 4.18
C LEU A 260 12.11 2.23 5.53
N ASP A 261 11.01 1.61 5.96
CA ASP A 261 10.36 1.93 7.23
C ASP A 261 11.22 1.41 8.39
N ALA A 262 11.66 0.17 8.33
CA ALA A 262 12.55 -0.40 9.33
C ALA A 262 13.89 0.33 9.39
N SER A 263 14.51 0.65 8.25
CA SER A 263 15.80 1.33 8.20
C SER A 263 15.73 2.75 8.76
N ARG A 264 14.72 3.54 8.39
CA ARG A 264 14.51 4.90 8.91
C ARG A 264 14.23 4.90 10.41
N LEU A 265 13.37 3.99 10.86
CA LEU A 265 13.05 3.86 12.28
C LEU A 265 14.28 3.44 13.08
N ARG A 266 15.07 2.47 12.59
CA ARG A 266 16.33 2.04 13.19
C ARG A 266 17.31 3.20 13.41
N GLU A 267 17.55 4.01 12.37
CA GLU A 267 18.45 5.17 12.47
C GLU A 267 17.90 6.25 13.43
N LYS A 268 16.60 6.47 13.41
CA LYS A 268 15.93 7.39 14.35
C LYS A 268 16.10 6.93 15.80
N ILE A 269 15.85 5.66 16.10
CA ILE A 269 16.01 5.09 17.44
C ILE A 269 17.48 5.21 17.90
N LYS A 270 18.44 4.89 17.01
CA LYS A 270 19.85 5.00 17.31
C LYS A 270 20.24 6.42 17.71
N ALA A 271 19.81 7.41 16.96
CA ALA A 271 20.06 8.81 17.26
C ALA A 271 19.46 9.23 18.63
N GLU A 272 18.26 8.78 18.98
CA GLU A 272 17.66 9.06 20.29
C GLU A 272 18.39 8.38 21.45
N ILE A 273 18.88 7.16 21.27
CA ILE A 273 19.70 6.46 22.27
C ILE A 273 21.00 7.24 22.51
N GLU A 274 21.69 7.68 21.47
CA GLU A 274 22.93 8.47 21.56
C GLU A 274 22.68 9.79 22.29
N GLN A 275 21.64 10.53 21.92
CA GLN A 275 21.27 11.80 22.56
C GLN A 275 20.96 11.65 24.06
N LYS A 276 20.26 10.55 24.44
CA LYS A 276 19.99 10.25 25.86
C LYS A 276 21.28 9.96 26.63
N LYS A 277 22.24 9.25 26.05
CA LYS A 277 23.54 8.98 26.67
C LYS A 277 24.33 10.27 26.94
N ASP A 278 24.40 11.15 25.94
CA ASP A 278 25.11 12.41 26.06
C ASP A 278 24.48 13.31 27.15
N SER A 279 23.15 13.37 27.21
CA SER A 279 22.44 14.14 28.23
C SER A 279 22.67 13.65 29.66
N VAL A 280 22.88 12.33 29.86
CA VAL A 280 23.22 11.73 31.15
C VAL A 280 24.67 12.02 31.54
N LEU A 281 25.61 12.01 30.59
CA LEU A 281 27.02 12.34 30.82
C LEU A 281 27.18 13.80 31.24
N ILE A 282 26.49 14.70 30.56
CA ILE A 282 26.51 16.14 30.91
C ILE A 282 25.97 16.39 32.34
N ARG A 283 24.88 15.71 32.73
CA ARG A 283 24.31 15.83 34.09
C ARG A 283 25.20 15.27 35.22
N LYS A 284 26.12 14.34 34.88
CA LYS A 284 27.06 13.75 35.84
C LYS A 284 28.35 14.58 35.99
N SER A 285 28.58 15.54 35.08
CA SER A 285 29.75 16.41 35.09
C SER A 285 29.53 17.75 35.84
N TYR A 286 28.33 17.97 36.37
CA TYR A 286 27.94 19.04 37.27
C TYR A 286 27.52 18.52 38.62
#